data_98a4c45b391a13d4cce99e8e74335ecf
#
_entry.id   98a4c45b391a13d4cce99e8e74335ecf
#
_cell.length_a   1.000
_cell.length_b   1.000
_cell.length_c   1.000
_cell.angle_alpha   90.00
_cell.angle_beta   90.00
_cell.angle_gamma   90.00
#
_symmetry.space_group_name_H-M   'P 1'
#
loop_
_entity.id
_entity.type
_entity.pdbx_description
1 polymer ?
#
loop_
_entity_poly.entity_id
_entity_poly.type
_entity_poly.pdbx_seq_one_letter_code
_entity_poly.pdbx_strand_id
1 'polypeptide(L)'
;MNETMRLSNRNALIQAMLSDSEGIKNFYRFTAQNPHFELHDACQIVAARPNASVCFHFEEWNAMGRRVTKGRKGIPYVDRDNNKIFVFDANDTHGDERYKRLIYPMKRLLIGLDKLNGTEVANDTLTDYRKIQIGVANYLKDNDYFTEDEQFNKLLYEGVTYSLYSKTGFPKNNGIKLQGLP
;
A
#
# COMPACT_ATOMS: atom_id res chain seq x y z
N MET A 1 4.29 16.86 -26.98
CA MET A 1 5.17 16.63 -25.81
C MET A 1 5.83 15.29 -26.01
N ASN A 2 7.15 15.23 -26.08
CA ASN A 2 7.91 14.04 -26.52
C ASN A 2 7.82 12.93 -25.44
N GLU A 3 7.78 11.66 -25.83
CA GLU A 3 7.67 10.49 -24.98
C GLU A 3 8.76 10.45 -23.87
N THR A 4 9.98 10.79 -24.23
CA THR A 4 11.11 10.91 -23.31
C THR A 4 10.85 11.93 -22.19
N MET A 5 10.16 13.03 -22.50
CA MET A 5 9.83 14.07 -21.53
C MET A 5 8.72 13.63 -20.56
N ARG A 6 7.80 12.77 -21.02
CA ARG A 6 6.74 12.18 -20.16
C ARG A 6 7.32 11.15 -19.19
N LEU A 7 8.23 10.30 -19.65
CA LEU A 7 8.96 9.33 -18.82
C LEU A 7 9.83 10.01 -17.77
N SER A 8 10.55 11.08 -18.16
CA SER A 8 11.37 11.86 -17.23
C SER A 8 10.54 12.50 -16.12
N ASN A 9 9.40 13.11 -16.46
CA ASN A 9 8.50 13.71 -15.48
C ASN A 9 7.90 12.69 -14.53
N ARG A 10 7.55 11.49 -15.02
CA ARG A 10 7.01 10.41 -14.23
C ARG A 10 8.04 9.88 -13.24
N ASN A 11 9.25 9.61 -13.70
CA ASN A 11 10.33 9.14 -12.83
C ASN A 11 10.67 10.18 -11.75
N ALA A 12 10.67 11.46 -12.10
CA ALA A 12 10.89 12.55 -11.14
C ALA A 12 9.79 12.56 -10.04
N LEU A 13 8.52 12.36 -10.39
CA LEU A 13 7.44 12.26 -9.41
C LEU A 13 7.58 11.05 -8.49
N ILE A 14 7.98 9.90 -9.03
CA ILE A 14 8.22 8.69 -8.24
C ILE A 14 9.41 8.92 -7.30
N GLN A 15 10.49 9.47 -7.79
CA GLN A 15 11.68 9.78 -6.96
C GLN A 15 11.35 10.79 -5.86
N ALA A 16 10.60 11.84 -6.17
CA ALA A 16 10.15 12.81 -5.17
C ALA A 16 9.28 12.18 -4.08
N MET A 17 8.37 11.27 -4.47
CA MET A 17 7.55 10.52 -3.52
C MET A 17 8.40 9.60 -2.63
N LEU A 18 9.38 8.90 -3.21
CA LEU A 18 10.23 7.94 -2.48
C LEU A 18 11.33 8.62 -1.65
N SER A 19 11.60 9.90 -1.85
CA SER A 19 12.55 10.67 -1.04
C SER A 19 11.93 11.26 0.24
N ASP A 20 10.62 11.09 0.44
CA ASP A 20 9.89 11.56 1.61
C ASP A 20 9.26 10.38 2.38
N SER A 21 9.45 10.37 3.69
CA SER A 21 8.94 9.29 4.55
C SER A 21 7.41 9.15 4.51
N GLU A 22 6.69 10.24 4.33
CA GLU A 22 5.23 10.21 4.19
C GLU A 22 4.82 9.67 2.82
N GLY A 23 5.54 9.99 1.77
CA GLY A 23 5.36 9.44 0.43
C GLY A 23 5.53 7.92 0.41
N ILE A 24 6.58 7.42 1.06
CA ILE A 24 6.83 5.98 1.19
C ILE A 24 5.72 5.28 1.99
N LYS A 25 5.26 5.87 3.10
CA LYS A 25 4.12 5.32 3.86
C LYS A 25 2.86 5.27 3.02
N ASN A 26 2.57 6.32 2.27
CA ASN A 26 1.43 6.37 1.37
C ASN A 26 1.50 5.28 0.31
N PHE A 27 2.70 5.04 -0.23
CA PHE A 27 2.95 3.96 -1.19
C PHE A 27 2.69 2.58 -0.58
N TYR A 28 3.29 2.25 0.58
CA TYR A 28 3.04 0.97 1.24
C TYR A 28 1.58 0.77 1.63
N ARG A 29 0.91 1.81 2.11
CA ARG A 29 -0.52 1.75 2.42
C ARG A 29 -1.33 1.46 1.17
N PHE A 30 -1.06 2.15 0.09
CA PHE A 30 -1.78 1.99 -1.16
C PHE A 30 -1.60 0.58 -1.74
N THR A 31 -0.37 0.10 -1.85
CA THR A 31 -0.07 -1.24 -2.39
C THR A 31 -0.70 -2.36 -1.54
N ALA A 32 -0.71 -2.20 -0.21
CA ALA A 32 -1.37 -3.14 0.69
C ALA A 32 -2.88 -3.25 0.46
N GLN A 33 -3.53 -2.13 0.13
CA GLN A 33 -4.97 -2.07 -0.13
C GLN A 33 -5.34 -2.38 -1.58
N ASN A 34 -4.39 -2.28 -2.49
CA ASN A 34 -4.56 -2.41 -3.93
C ASN A 34 -3.56 -3.40 -4.56
N PRO A 35 -3.56 -4.68 -4.14
CA PRO A 35 -2.57 -5.66 -4.60
C PRO A 35 -2.71 -6.06 -6.09
N HIS A 36 -3.75 -5.59 -6.75
CA HIS A 36 -4.02 -5.83 -8.16
C HIS A 36 -3.28 -4.86 -9.10
N PHE A 37 -2.70 -3.75 -8.56
CA PHE A 37 -1.83 -2.89 -9.35
C PHE A 37 -0.39 -3.35 -9.29
N GLU A 38 0.31 -3.22 -10.39
CA GLU A 38 1.75 -3.37 -10.43
C GLU A 38 2.44 -2.23 -9.66
N LEU A 39 3.65 -2.48 -9.17
CA LEU A 39 4.38 -1.48 -8.37
C LEU A 39 4.55 -0.15 -9.10
N HIS A 40 4.83 -0.21 -10.40
CA HIS A 40 5.01 0.98 -11.22
C HIS A 40 3.73 1.82 -11.33
N ASP A 41 2.58 1.17 -11.52
CA ASP A 41 1.28 1.83 -11.61
C ASP A 41 0.89 2.42 -10.25
N ALA A 42 1.10 1.65 -9.18
CA ALA A 42 0.87 2.10 -7.81
C ALA A 42 1.68 3.36 -7.47
N CYS A 43 2.97 3.41 -7.87
CA CYS A 43 3.81 4.61 -7.70
C CYS A 43 3.20 5.84 -8.38
N GLN A 44 2.74 5.70 -9.62
CA GLN A 44 2.14 6.80 -10.36
C GLN A 44 0.82 7.28 -9.72
N ILE A 45 -0.03 6.34 -9.30
CA ILE A 45 -1.31 6.65 -8.67
C ILE A 45 -1.08 7.38 -7.35
N VAL A 46 -0.16 6.91 -6.52
CA VAL A 46 0.18 7.55 -5.22
C VAL A 46 0.83 8.92 -5.45
N ALA A 47 1.73 9.06 -6.42
CA ALA A 47 2.33 10.35 -6.76
C ALA A 47 1.27 11.36 -7.21
N ALA A 48 0.26 10.92 -7.98
CA ALA A 48 -0.84 11.77 -8.43
C ALA A 48 -1.86 12.08 -7.32
N ARG A 49 -2.08 11.14 -6.40
CA ARG A 49 -3.00 11.30 -5.26
C ARG A 49 -2.45 10.55 -4.02
N PRO A 50 -1.63 11.19 -3.20
CA PRO A 50 -0.99 10.57 -2.02
C PRO A 50 -1.97 9.93 -1.03
N ASN A 51 -3.18 10.45 -0.97
CA ASN A 51 -4.24 9.98 -0.07
C ASN A 51 -5.19 8.95 -0.69
N ALA A 52 -4.89 8.44 -1.90
CA ALA A 52 -5.70 7.41 -2.52
C ALA A 52 -5.87 6.21 -1.58
N SER A 53 -7.09 5.67 -1.55
CA SER A 53 -7.45 4.50 -0.77
C SER A 53 -7.58 3.25 -1.67
N VAL A 54 -8.72 2.59 -1.68
CA VAL A 54 -9.00 1.49 -2.61
C VAL A 54 -9.39 2.07 -3.96
N CYS A 55 -8.67 1.70 -5.02
CA CYS A 55 -8.88 2.20 -6.37
C CYS A 55 -9.21 1.06 -7.33
N PHE A 56 -10.12 1.34 -8.25
CA PHE A 56 -10.46 0.46 -9.37
C PHE A 56 -10.78 1.28 -10.61
N HIS A 57 -10.80 0.64 -11.78
CA HIS A 57 -11.28 1.23 -13.01
C HIS A 57 -12.79 1.47 -12.96
N PHE A 58 -13.28 2.30 -13.86
CA PHE A 58 -14.69 2.68 -13.90
C PHE A 58 -15.63 1.46 -14.04
N GLU A 59 -15.27 0.54 -14.94
CA GLU A 59 -16.01 -0.68 -15.22
C GLU A 59 -16.03 -1.64 -14.04
N GLU A 60 -14.91 -1.73 -13.31
CA GLU A 60 -14.79 -2.59 -12.12
C GLU A 60 -15.67 -2.07 -10.98
N TRP A 61 -15.71 -0.74 -10.77
CA TRP A 61 -16.63 -0.14 -9.82
C TRP A 61 -18.08 -0.43 -10.16
N ASN A 62 -18.47 -0.30 -11.44
CA ASN A 62 -19.81 -0.62 -11.91
C ASN A 62 -20.15 -2.10 -11.69
N ALA A 63 -19.23 -3.01 -11.98
CA ALA A 63 -19.40 -4.45 -11.75
C ALA A 63 -19.59 -4.79 -10.26
N MET A 64 -18.97 -4.01 -9.35
CA MET A 64 -19.16 -4.13 -7.91
C MET A 64 -20.43 -3.43 -7.38
N GLY A 65 -21.27 -2.88 -8.24
CA GLY A 65 -22.48 -2.15 -7.83
C GLY A 65 -22.22 -0.74 -7.29
N ARG A 66 -21.08 -0.14 -7.63
CA ARG A 66 -20.75 1.25 -7.27
C ARG A 66 -20.70 2.12 -8.50
N ARG A 67 -20.99 3.39 -8.29
CA ARG A 67 -20.95 4.41 -9.36
C ARG A 67 -20.03 5.54 -8.97
N VAL A 68 -19.24 6.01 -9.93
CA VAL A 68 -18.44 7.22 -9.76
C VAL A 68 -19.37 8.41 -9.60
N THR A 69 -19.12 9.20 -8.56
CA THR A 69 -19.93 10.40 -8.28
C THR A 69 -19.69 11.45 -9.36
N LYS A 70 -20.76 12.02 -9.87
CA LYS A 70 -20.70 13.04 -10.94
C LYS A 70 -19.76 14.18 -10.57
N GLY A 71 -18.86 14.55 -11.47
CA GLY A 71 -17.87 15.62 -11.29
C GLY A 71 -16.56 15.18 -10.62
N ARG A 72 -16.44 13.92 -10.17
CA ARG A 72 -15.17 13.41 -9.66
C ARG A 72 -14.21 13.11 -10.80
N LYS A 73 -12.94 13.44 -10.59
CA LYS A 73 -11.87 13.23 -11.56
C LYS A 73 -11.14 11.93 -11.24
N GLY A 74 -10.96 11.08 -12.24
CA GLY A 74 -10.12 9.90 -12.14
C GLY A 74 -8.66 10.27 -11.87
N ILE A 75 -7.93 9.38 -11.21
CA ILE A 75 -6.49 9.47 -10.98
C ILE A 75 -5.82 8.91 -12.23
N PRO A 76 -5.02 9.71 -12.95
CA PRO A 76 -4.37 9.25 -14.17
C PRO A 76 -3.10 8.46 -13.84
N TYR A 77 -2.87 7.40 -14.59
CA TYR A 77 -1.58 6.73 -14.68
C TYR A 77 -1.33 6.26 -16.12
N VAL A 78 -0.14 5.78 -16.41
CA VAL A 78 0.24 5.28 -17.73
C VAL A 78 0.66 3.84 -17.58
N ASP A 79 -0.02 2.94 -18.30
CA ASP A 79 0.29 1.51 -18.28
C ASP A 79 1.59 1.16 -19.03
N ARG A 80 1.92 -0.14 -19.10
CA ARG A 80 3.11 -0.64 -19.81
C ARG A 80 3.10 -0.35 -21.30
N ASP A 81 1.91 -0.30 -21.91
CA ASP A 81 1.72 -0.03 -23.33
C ASP A 81 1.65 1.48 -23.63
N ASN A 82 2.00 2.31 -22.63
CA ASN A 82 2.01 3.77 -22.70
C ASN A 82 0.61 4.39 -22.92
N ASN A 83 -0.46 3.67 -22.57
CA ASN A 83 -1.82 4.22 -22.61
C ASN A 83 -2.09 4.99 -21.31
N LYS A 84 -2.73 6.15 -21.46
CA LYS A 84 -3.23 6.92 -20.33
C LYS A 84 -4.53 6.31 -19.82
N ILE A 85 -4.50 5.78 -18.63
CA ILE A 85 -5.62 5.10 -17.96
C ILE A 85 -6.04 5.92 -16.73
N PHE A 86 -7.29 5.72 -16.29
CA PHE A 86 -7.84 6.39 -15.12
C PHE A 86 -8.41 5.36 -14.16
N VAL A 87 -8.12 5.54 -12.88
CA VAL A 87 -8.77 4.84 -11.78
C VAL A 87 -9.52 5.82 -10.88
N PHE A 88 -10.48 5.33 -10.14
CA PHE A 88 -11.28 6.11 -9.21
C PHE A 88 -11.11 5.55 -7.80
N ASP A 89 -10.94 6.45 -6.85
CA ASP A 89 -10.87 6.12 -5.43
C ASP A 89 -12.25 5.75 -4.89
N ALA A 90 -12.33 4.83 -3.95
CA ALA A 90 -13.57 4.46 -3.27
C ALA A 90 -14.33 5.67 -2.71
N ASN A 91 -13.60 6.71 -2.25
CA ASN A 91 -14.18 7.95 -1.74
C ASN A 91 -14.81 8.81 -2.84
N ASP A 92 -14.51 8.56 -4.10
CA ASP A 92 -15.10 9.21 -5.26
C ASP A 92 -16.29 8.44 -5.82
N THR A 93 -16.70 7.36 -5.16
CA THR A 93 -17.80 6.48 -5.60
C THR A 93 -18.85 6.30 -4.51
N HIS A 94 -20.04 5.90 -4.91
CA HIS A 94 -21.16 5.57 -4.02
C HIS A 94 -21.84 4.26 -4.46
N GLY A 95 -22.53 3.58 -3.53
CA GLY A 95 -23.22 2.30 -3.80
C GLY A 95 -22.79 1.20 -2.87
N ASP A 96 -22.75 -0.04 -3.35
CA ASP A 96 -22.43 -1.22 -2.56
C ASP A 96 -21.06 -1.12 -1.88
N GLU A 97 -20.96 -1.63 -0.65
CA GLU A 97 -19.74 -1.59 0.16
C GLU A 97 -18.95 -2.90 0.13
N ARG A 98 -19.23 -3.80 -0.80
CA ARG A 98 -18.52 -5.09 -0.93
C ARG A 98 -17.00 -4.93 -1.08
N TYR A 99 -16.53 -3.81 -1.64
CA TYR A 99 -15.11 -3.52 -1.72
C TYR A 99 -14.41 -3.48 -0.35
N LYS A 100 -15.14 -3.20 0.73
CA LYS A 100 -14.60 -3.24 2.10
C LYS A 100 -14.19 -4.65 2.54
N ARG A 101 -14.65 -5.70 1.87
CA ARG A 101 -14.20 -7.08 2.10
C ARG A 101 -12.76 -7.31 1.66
N LEU A 102 -12.19 -6.40 0.86
CA LEU A 102 -10.78 -6.41 0.49
C LEU A 102 -9.86 -5.99 1.65
N ILE A 103 -10.43 -5.30 2.65
CA ILE A 103 -9.72 -4.96 3.88
C ILE A 103 -9.59 -6.22 4.75
N TYR A 104 -8.35 -6.59 5.06
CA TYR A 104 -8.09 -7.84 5.79
C TYR A 104 -8.28 -7.62 7.30
N PRO A 105 -9.13 -8.41 7.99
CA PRO A 105 -9.33 -8.25 9.43
C PRO A 105 -8.05 -8.49 10.24
N MET A 106 -7.71 -7.61 11.17
CA MET A 106 -6.51 -7.69 12.02
C MET A 106 -6.37 -9.07 12.68
N LYS A 107 -7.44 -9.60 13.24
CA LYS A 107 -7.43 -10.94 13.87
C LYS A 107 -6.95 -12.04 12.92
N ARG A 108 -7.36 -12.01 11.65
CA ARG A 108 -6.91 -13.00 10.65
C ARG A 108 -5.44 -12.82 10.30
N LEU A 109 -4.98 -11.57 10.22
CA LEU A 109 -3.57 -11.28 9.97
C LEU A 109 -2.69 -11.84 11.09
N LEU A 110 -3.03 -11.57 12.35
CA LEU A 110 -2.28 -12.07 13.51
C LEU A 110 -2.25 -13.60 13.56
N ILE A 111 -3.40 -14.27 13.36
CA ILE A 111 -3.45 -15.73 13.27
C ILE A 111 -2.58 -16.26 12.12
N GLY A 112 -2.55 -15.56 10.99
CA GLY A 112 -1.69 -15.92 9.86
C GLY A 112 -0.20 -15.82 10.20
N LEU A 113 0.21 -14.75 10.86
CA LEU A 113 1.59 -14.55 11.32
C LEU A 113 2.01 -15.60 12.34
N ASP A 114 1.15 -15.93 13.31
CA ASP A 114 1.42 -16.99 14.29
C ASP A 114 1.64 -18.35 13.62
N LYS A 115 0.83 -18.69 12.63
CA LYS A 115 0.98 -19.95 11.88
C LYS A 115 2.27 -19.99 11.07
N LEU A 116 2.67 -18.87 10.46
CA LEU A 116 3.90 -18.80 9.68
C LEU A 116 5.16 -18.92 10.53
N ASN A 117 5.13 -18.34 11.74
CA ASN A 117 6.31 -18.27 12.60
C ASN A 117 6.38 -19.41 13.63
N GLY A 118 5.35 -20.25 13.74
CA GLY A 118 5.29 -21.31 14.77
C GLY A 118 5.33 -20.80 16.20
N THR A 119 5.11 -19.51 16.42
CA THR A 119 5.14 -18.83 17.71
C THR A 119 3.82 -18.11 17.96
N GLU A 120 3.29 -18.22 19.17
CA GLU A 120 2.18 -17.39 19.60
C GLU A 120 2.66 -15.95 19.84
N VAL A 121 2.32 -15.05 18.94
CA VAL A 121 2.50 -13.59 19.15
C VAL A 121 1.38 -13.06 20.07
N ALA A 122 0.61 -13.94 20.66
CA ALA A 122 -0.55 -13.66 21.51
C ALA A 122 -0.18 -13.16 22.91
N ASN A 123 0.71 -12.17 23.01
CA ASN A 123 0.87 -11.44 24.26
C ASN A 123 -0.13 -10.27 24.28
N ASP A 124 -1.19 -10.38 25.07
CA ASP A 124 -2.28 -9.41 25.18
C ASP A 124 -1.84 -8.00 25.62
N THR A 125 -0.62 -7.87 26.15
CA THR A 125 -0.06 -6.58 26.57
C THR A 125 0.54 -5.76 25.44
N LEU A 126 0.76 -6.37 24.26
CA LEU A 126 1.36 -5.68 23.11
C LEU A 126 0.29 -5.08 22.21
N THR A 127 0.60 -3.92 21.63
CA THR A 127 -0.25 -3.34 20.58
C THR A 127 -0.24 -4.24 19.34
N ASP A 128 -1.31 -4.21 18.55
CA ASP A 128 -1.41 -5.00 17.31
C ASP A 128 -0.27 -4.69 16.33
N TYR A 129 0.15 -3.44 16.26
CA TYR A 129 1.30 -3.06 15.43
C TYR A 129 2.59 -3.75 15.90
N ARG A 130 2.81 -3.81 17.22
CA ARG A 130 4.00 -4.47 17.79
C ARG A 130 3.97 -5.98 17.55
N LYS A 131 2.82 -6.61 17.62
CA LYS A 131 2.65 -8.02 17.26
C LYS A 131 3.02 -8.29 15.80
N ILE A 132 2.57 -7.43 14.88
CA ILE A 132 2.95 -7.52 13.46
C ILE A 132 4.46 -7.34 13.31
N GLN A 133 5.07 -6.37 14.00
CA GLN A 133 6.51 -6.16 13.96
C GLN A 133 7.30 -7.41 14.34
N ILE A 134 6.93 -8.07 15.44
CA ILE A 134 7.59 -9.30 15.90
C ILE A 134 7.41 -10.42 14.89
N GLY A 135 6.18 -10.65 14.42
CA GLY A 135 5.89 -11.67 13.43
C GLY A 135 6.65 -11.48 12.11
N VAL A 136 6.75 -10.25 11.63
CA VAL A 136 7.52 -9.91 10.41
C VAL A 136 9.01 -10.13 10.63
N ALA A 137 9.56 -9.69 11.77
CA ALA A 137 10.98 -9.86 12.07
C ALA A 137 11.38 -11.35 12.08
N ASN A 138 10.58 -12.18 12.76
CA ASN A 138 10.81 -13.63 12.81
C ASN A 138 10.71 -14.25 11.40
N TYR A 139 9.66 -13.94 10.65
CA TYR A 139 9.49 -14.47 9.31
C TYR A 139 10.64 -14.11 8.36
N LEU A 140 11.07 -12.83 8.35
CA LEU A 140 12.17 -12.40 7.49
C LEU A 140 13.49 -13.06 7.89
N LYS A 141 13.74 -13.25 9.18
CA LYS A 141 14.92 -13.93 9.69
C LYS A 141 14.91 -15.41 9.35
N ASP A 142 13.82 -16.12 9.61
CA ASP A 142 13.70 -17.57 9.45
C ASP A 142 13.70 -18.02 7.97
N ASN A 143 13.49 -17.08 7.05
CA ASN A 143 13.51 -17.34 5.60
C ASN A 143 14.69 -16.64 4.88
N ASP A 144 15.72 -16.22 5.61
CA ASP A 144 16.95 -15.65 5.08
C ASP A 144 16.77 -14.45 4.15
N TYR A 145 15.74 -13.60 4.41
CA TYR A 145 15.51 -12.39 3.64
C TYR A 145 16.43 -11.22 3.99
N PHE A 146 17.11 -11.28 5.13
CA PHE A 146 18.06 -10.25 5.51
C PHE A 146 19.41 -10.44 4.80
N THR A 147 19.96 -9.32 4.36
CA THR A 147 21.25 -9.24 3.67
C THR A 147 22.31 -8.61 4.58
N GLU A 148 23.52 -8.41 4.06
CA GLU A 148 24.58 -7.65 4.76
C GLU A 148 24.29 -6.14 4.81
N ASP A 149 23.36 -5.64 3.99
CA ASP A 149 22.95 -4.22 3.97
C ASP A 149 21.91 -3.94 5.07
N GLU A 150 22.37 -3.37 6.17
CA GLU A 150 21.50 -3.02 7.32
C GLU A 150 20.41 -2.01 6.95
N GLN A 151 20.70 -1.07 6.06
CA GLN A 151 19.73 -0.05 5.62
C GLN A 151 18.62 -0.69 4.79
N PHE A 152 18.98 -1.59 3.87
CA PHE A 152 18.02 -2.37 3.12
C PHE A 152 17.16 -3.25 4.03
N ASN A 153 17.77 -3.97 4.97
CA ASN A 153 17.07 -4.84 5.92
C ASN A 153 16.04 -4.06 6.75
N LYS A 154 16.42 -2.87 7.21
CA LYS A 154 15.54 -1.99 7.96
C LYS A 154 14.36 -1.53 7.11
N LEU A 155 14.61 -1.08 5.89
CA LEU A 155 13.58 -0.64 4.96
C LEU A 155 12.61 -1.78 4.61
N LEU A 156 13.15 -2.98 4.34
CA LEU A 156 12.35 -4.18 4.08
C LEU A 156 11.44 -4.50 5.26
N TYR A 157 11.99 -4.59 6.46
CA TYR A 157 11.26 -4.89 7.68
C TYR A 157 10.14 -3.88 7.97
N GLU A 158 10.47 -2.59 7.94
CA GLU A 158 9.52 -1.52 8.20
C GLU A 158 8.44 -1.46 7.12
N GLY A 159 8.81 -1.61 5.86
CA GLY A 159 7.90 -1.60 4.72
C GLY A 159 6.90 -2.74 4.77
N VAL A 160 7.35 -3.97 5.01
CA VAL A 160 6.47 -5.14 5.13
C VAL A 160 5.54 -4.99 6.33
N THR A 161 6.08 -4.59 7.49
CA THR A 161 5.28 -4.37 8.71
C THR A 161 4.18 -3.34 8.47
N TYR A 162 4.52 -2.20 7.89
CA TYR A 162 3.57 -1.13 7.62
C TYR A 162 2.52 -1.52 6.57
N SER A 163 2.92 -2.25 5.54
CA SER A 163 2.01 -2.77 4.51
C SER A 163 0.98 -3.72 5.10
N LEU A 164 1.41 -4.67 5.92
CA LEU A 164 0.50 -5.62 6.58
C LEU A 164 -0.47 -4.89 7.53
N TYR A 165 0.04 -3.94 8.31
CA TYR A 165 -0.80 -3.15 9.20
C TYR A 165 -1.83 -2.32 8.43
N SER A 166 -1.41 -1.68 7.34
CA SER A 166 -2.29 -0.88 6.49
C SER A 166 -3.39 -1.70 5.82
N LYS A 167 -3.12 -2.98 5.52
CA LYS A 167 -4.10 -3.91 4.94
C LYS A 167 -5.29 -4.16 5.85
N THR A 168 -5.17 -3.93 7.15
CA THR A 168 -6.26 -4.08 8.13
C THR A 168 -7.20 -2.89 8.19
N GLY A 169 -6.97 -1.85 7.37
CA GLY A 169 -7.82 -0.66 7.31
C GLY A 169 -7.60 0.34 8.45
N PHE A 170 -6.51 0.21 9.21
CA PHE A 170 -6.20 1.14 10.30
C PHE A 170 -5.95 2.56 9.78
N PRO A 171 -6.33 3.58 10.57
CA PRO A 171 -6.31 4.97 10.14
C PRO A 171 -4.90 5.49 9.84
N LYS A 172 -4.85 6.49 8.98
CA LYS A 172 -3.68 7.08 8.32
C LYS A 172 -2.63 7.68 9.26
N ASN A 173 -2.94 7.94 10.54
CA ASN A 173 -2.11 8.75 11.43
C ASN A 173 -2.01 8.17 12.84
N ASN A 174 -1.32 7.05 12.97
CA ASN A 174 -1.11 6.43 14.30
C ASN A 174 0.21 6.85 14.96
N GLY A 175 0.84 7.92 14.51
CA GLY A 175 2.16 8.32 15.02
C GLY A 175 3.29 7.32 14.68
N ILE A 176 3.01 6.34 13.81
CA ILE A 176 4.01 5.38 13.34
C ILE A 176 5.02 6.12 12.49
N LYS A 177 6.24 6.20 12.98
CA LYS A 177 7.39 6.71 12.23
C LYS A 177 8.14 5.54 11.63
N LEU A 178 8.32 5.52 10.33
CA LEU A 178 9.30 4.65 9.69
C LEU A 178 10.69 5.23 10.00
N GLN A 179 11.40 4.59 10.92
CA GLN A 179 12.72 5.07 11.35
C GLN A 179 13.76 4.62 10.33
N GLY A 180 14.50 5.57 9.78
CA GLY A 180 15.60 5.29 8.85
C GLY A 180 15.31 5.50 7.38
N LEU A 181 14.15 6.08 7.05
CA LEU A 181 13.94 6.68 5.73
C LEU A 181 14.56 8.07 5.67
N PRO A 182 15.09 8.47 4.49
CA PRO A 182 15.65 9.79 4.29
C PRO A 182 14.65 10.90 4.58
#